data_e394e845074ebeec77c69732de2b3c5b
#
_entry.id   e394e845074ebeec77c69732de2b3c5b
#
_cell.length_a   1.000
_cell.length_b   1.000
_cell.length_c   1.000
_cell.angle_alpha   90.00
_cell.angle_beta   90.00
_cell.angle_gamma   90.00
#
_symmetry.space_group_name_H-M   'P 1'
#
loop_
_entity.id
_entity.type
_entity.pdbx_description
1 polymer ?
#
loop_
_entity_poly.entity_id
_entity_poly.type
_entity_poly.pdbx_seq_one_letter_code
_entity_poly.pdbx_strand_id
1 'polypeptide(L)'
;MYIPILEKKGIKTHFVEQLNDRETLVKRLDIIPVEVVLRNVAAGSLCKRLGVEEGKEFNPPILEFFYKDDDLHDPLINDCHAVTFGWATQQELDTLRKYGYKVNDLLVEYFKERKIRLVDFKIEFGRHKGEILLGDEIS
;
A
#
# COMPACT_ATOMS: atom_id res chain seq x y z
N MET A 1 -4.33 -10.09 -10.68
CA MET A 1 -5.00 -8.96 -10.01
C MET A 1 -5.55 -9.39 -8.66
N TYR A 2 -5.32 -8.58 -7.62
CA TYR A 2 -5.70 -8.92 -6.25
C TYR A 2 -6.90 -8.14 -5.72
N ILE A 3 -7.35 -7.09 -6.43
CA ILE A 3 -8.43 -6.22 -5.96
C ILE A 3 -9.71 -6.97 -5.60
N PRO A 4 -10.28 -7.86 -6.44
CA PRO A 4 -11.48 -8.61 -6.06
C PRO A 4 -11.28 -9.50 -4.84
N ILE A 5 -10.10 -10.08 -4.67
CA ILE A 5 -9.78 -10.90 -3.51
C ILE A 5 -9.76 -10.04 -2.25
N LEU A 6 -9.16 -8.86 -2.33
CA LEU A 6 -9.08 -7.93 -1.20
C LEU A 6 -10.47 -7.45 -0.78
N GLU A 7 -11.34 -7.15 -1.72
CA GLU A 7 -12.71 -6.73 -1.39
C GLU A 7 -13.51 -7.83 -0.69
N LYS A 8 -13.34 -9.09 -1.10
CA LYS A 8 -13.98 -10.22 -0.43
C LYS A 8 -13.51 -10.36 1.01
N LYS A 9 -12.30 -9.91 1.32
CA LYS A 9 -11.73 -9.92 2.66
C LYS A 9 -12.02 -8.63 3.44
N GLY A 10 -12.84 -7.74 2.91
CA GLY A 10 -13.30 -6.56 3.61
C GLY A 10 -12.45 -5.31 3.41
N ILE A 11 -11.54 -5.30 2.46
CA ILE A 11 -10.75 -4.12 2.11
C ILE A 11 -11.46 -3.36 1.01
N LYS A 12 -11.71 -2.09 1.23
CA LYS A 12 -12.39 -1.24 0.24
C LYS A 12 -11.42 -0.79 -0.85
N THR A 13 -11.83 -0.95 -2.09
CA THR A 13 -11.05 -0.55 -3.26
C THR A 13 -11.88 0.35 -4.18
N HIS A 14 -11.26 0.81 -5.26
CA HIS A 14 -11.96 1.61 -6.27
C HIS A 14 -12.74 0.75 -7.28
N PHE A 15 -12.62 -0.56 -7.19
CA PHE A 15 -13.36 -1.48 -8.04
C PHE A 15 -14.82 -1.51 -7.59
N VAL A 16 -15.75 -1.20 -8.49
CA VAL A 16 -17.18 -1.17 -8.19
C VAL A 16 -17.88 -2.43 -8.68
N GLU A 17 -17.80 -2.68 -9.97
CA GLU A 17 -18.37 -3.89 -10.56
C GLU A 17 -17.72 -4.18 -11.90
N GLN A 18 -17.82 -5.43 -12.31
CA GLN A 18 -17.39 -5.86 -13.63
C GLN A 18 -18.66 -5.93 -14.50
N LEU A 19 -18.78 -5.02 -15.46
CA LEU A 19 -19.97 -4.93 -16.31
C LEU A 19 -20.07 -6.05 -17.33
N ASN A 20 -18.90 -6.46 -17.87
CA ASN A 20 -18.80 -7.56 -18.83
C ASN A 20 -17.32 -7.95 -18.96
N ASP A 21 -17.01 -8.82 -19.93
CA ASP A 21 -15.65 -9.31 -20.11
C ASP A 21 -14.62 -8.25 -20.45
N ARG A 22 -15.05 -7.04 -20.81
CA ARG A 22 -14.15 -5.98 -21.25
C ARG A 22 -14.23 -4.71 -20.46
N GLU A 23 -15.24 -4.57 -19.62
CA GLU A 23 -15.48 -3.34 -18.90
C GLU A 23 -15.53 -3.57 -17.41
N THR A 24 -14.81 -2.72 -16.69
CA THR A 24 -14.85 -2.68 -15.23
C THR A 24 -15.20 -1.26 -14.82
N LEU A 25 -16.27 -1.13 -14.06
CA LEU A 25 -16.66 0.17 -13.52
C LEU A 25 -15.84 0.43 -12.26
N VAL A 26 -15.09 1.52 -12.24
CA VAL A 26 -14.28 1.92 -11.10
C VAL A 26 -14.75 3.26 -10.55
N LYS A 27 -14.58 3.45 -9.26
CA LYS A 27 -14.87 4.73 -8.61
C LYS A 27 -13.78 5.74 -8.96
N ARG A 28 -14.19 6.99 -9.17
CA ARG A 28 -13.25 8.08 -9.40
C ARG A 28 -12.60 8.46 -8.08
N LEU A 29 -11.28 8.51 -8.04
CA LEU A 29 -10.52 8.78 -6.84
C LEU A 29 -9.73 10.07 -6.91
N ASP A 30 -9.65 10.73 -5.74
CA ASP A 30 -8.63 11.75 -5.45
C ASP A 30 -7.44 11.01 -4.84
N ILE A 31 -6.37 10.85 -5.60
CA ILE A 31 -5.22 10.08 -5.12
C ILE A 31 -4.53 10.82 -3.97
N ILE A 32 -4.31 10.11 -2.88
CA ILE A 32 -3.49 10.61 -1.77
C ILE A 32 -2.04 10.49 -2.19
N PRO A 33 -1.26 11.58 -2.19
CA PRO A 33 0.13 11.52 -2.69
C PRO A 33 1.11 10.90 -1.71
N VAL A 34 0.66 9.90 -0.97
CA VAL A 34 1.45 9.14 -0.01
C VAL A 34 1.36 7.67 -0.39
N GLU A 35 2.50 7.10 -0.74
CA GLU A 35 2.59 5.68 -1.07
C GLU A 35 2.90 4.89 0.18
N VAL A 36 2.31 3.70 0.29
CA VAL A 36 2.52 2.80 1.43
C VAL A 36 3.35 1.62 0.97
N VAL A 37 4.48 1.39 1.63
CA VAL A 37 5.37 0.26 1.33
C VAL A 37 5.41 -0.66 2.54
N LEU A 38 5.13 -1.94 2.32
CA LEU A 38 5.22 -2.98 3.34
C LEU A 38 6.44 -3.84 3.04
N ARG A 39 7.30 -4.04 4.05
CA ARG A 39 8.51 -4.84 3.91
C ARG A 39 8.50 -6.00 4.89
N ASN A 40 8.46 -7.20 4.36
CA ASN A 40 8.50 -8.44 5.17
C ASN A 40 9.92 -8.98 5.28
N VAL A 41 10.75 -8.66 4.30
CA VAL A 41 12.12 -9.15 4.19
C VAL A 41 13.02 -8.01 3.74
N ALA A 42 14.22 -7.92 4.29
CA ALA A 42 15.15 -6.86 3.95
C ALA A 42 15.62 -6.97 2.50
N ALA A 43 15.42 -5.92 1.74
CA ALA A 43 15.85 -5.83 0.34
C ALA A 43 15.93 -4.37 -0.10
N GLY A 44 16.67 -4.12 -1.18
CA GLY A 44 16.72 -2.83 -1.83
C GLY A 44 17.28 -1.70 -0.97
N SER A 45 16.67 -0.51 -1.10
CA SER A 45 17.17 0.71 -0.46
C SER A 45 17.17 0.66 1.07
N LEU A 46 16.27 -0.11 1.68
CA LEU A 46 16.22 -0.24 3.13
C LEU A 46 17.51 -0.82 3.68
N CYS A 47 18.08 -1.82 3.00
CA CYS A 47 19.33 -2.44 3.43
C CYS A 47 20.48 -1.43 3.47
N LYS A 48 20.56 -0.57 2.46
CA LYS A 48 21.58 0.47 2.39
C LYS A 48 21.34 1.56 3.44
N ARG A 49 20.09 1.94 3.61
CA ARG A 49 19.69 3.05 4.48
C ARG A 49 19.89 2.70 5.95
N LEU A 50 19.57 1.48 6.34
CA LEU A 50 19.62 1.06 7.75
C LEU A 50 20.75 0.09 8.08
N GLY A 51 21.60 -0.24 7.11
CA GLY A 51 22.72 -1.15 7.35
C GLY A 51 22.29 -2.58 7.68
N VAL A 52 21.17 -3.01 7.13
CA VAL A 52 20.60 -4.34 7.40
C VAL A 52 21.00 -5.30 6.29
N GLU A 53 21.34 -6.53 6.67
CA GLU A 53 21.69 -7.57 5.71
C GLU A 53 20.48 -7.98 4.87
N GLU A 54 20.68 -8.12 3.55
CA GLU A 54 19.64 -8.56 2.65
C GLU A 54 19.16 -9.96 3.01
N GLY A 55 17.84 -10.16 2.96
CA GLY A 55 17.24 -11.45 3.29
C GLY A 55 16.77 -11.60 4.72
N LYS A 56 17.06 -10.61 5.58
CA LYS A 56 16.60 -10.67 6.98
C LYS A 56 15.08 -10.51 7.03
N GLU A 57 14.42 -11.41 7.76
CA GLU A 57 12.97 -11.33 7.95
C GLU A 57 12.62 -10.32 9.03
N PHE A 58 11.53 -9.58 8.80
CA PHE A 58 11.01 -8.60 9.76
C PHE A 58 9.77 -9.14 10.45
N ASN A 59 9.76 -9.08 11.77
CA ASN A 59 8.61 -9.46 12.58
C ASN A 59 8.50 -8.50 13.78
N PRO A 60 7.58 -7.51 13.74
CA PRO A 60 6.53 -7.32 12.71
C PRO A 60 7.11 -6.75 11.40
N PRO A 61 6.33 -6.86 10.31
CA PRO A 61 6.72 -6.22 9.04
C PRO A 61 6.87 -4.71 9.19
N ILE A 62 7.74 -4.12 8.36
CA ILE A 62 7.98 -2.68 8.38
C ILE A 62 7.06 -2.00 7.38
N LEU A 63 6.35 -0.97 7.83
CA LEU A 63 5.54 -0.12 6.98
C LEU A 63 6.19 1.25 6.87
N GLU A 64 6.35 1.74 5.63
CA GLU A 64 6.94 3.04 5.36
C GLU A 64 6.02 3.87 4.48
N PHE A 65 6.08 5.19 4.66
CA PHE A 65 5.39 6.14 3.79
C PHE A 65 6.41 6.86 2.90
N PHE A 66 6.04 7.04 1.63
CA PHE A 66 6.84 7.80 0.67
C PHE A 66 5.95 8.85 0.03
N TYR A 67 6.51 10.03 -0.24
CA TYR A 67 5.80 11.07 -0.97
C TYR A 67 5.85 10.74 -2.46
N LYS A 68 4.69 10.69 -3.09
CA LYS A 68 4.59 10.37 -4.51
C LYS A 68 4.91 11.62 -5.34
N ASP A 69 6.15 11.72 -5.78
CA ASP A 69 6.62 12.82 -6.62
C ASP A 69 7.83 12.36 -7.43
N ASP A 70 7.63 12.18 -8.73
CA ASP A 70 8.68 11.65 -9.62
C ASP A 70 9.92 12.54 -9.66
N ASP A 71 9.72 13.86 -9.58
CA ASP A 71 10.85 14.82 -9.61
C ASP A 71 11.72 14.70 -8.36
N LEU A 72 11.13 14.29 -7.25
CA LEU A 72 11.82 14.10 -5.99
C LEU A 72 12.24 12.66 -5.73
N HIS A 73 11.99 11.76 -6.67
CA HIS A 73 12.28 10.32 -6.56
C HIS A 73 11.59 9.67 -5.36
N ASP A 74 10.33 10.05 -5.11
CA ASP A 74 9.48 9.47 -4.06
C ASP A 74 10.22 9.36 -2.72
N PRO A 75 10.51 10.49 -2.05
CA PRO A 75 11.30 10.48 -0.82
C PRO A 75 10.54 9.84 0.35
N LEU A 76 11.30 9.19 1.23
CA LEU A 76 10.78 8.65 2.48
C LEU A 76 10.32 9.80 3.37
N ILE A 77 9.10 9.68 3.90
CA ILE A 77 8.51 10.69 4.79
C ILE A 77 7.96 10.02 6.04
N ASN A 78 7.56 10.84 7.00
CA ASN A 78 6.86 10.38 8.18
C ASN A 78 5.50 11.09 8.30
N ASP A 79 4.74 10.74 9.35
CA ASP A 79 3.41 11.30 9.57
C ASP A 79 3.44 12.83 9.67
N CYS A 80 4.44 13.38 10.36
CA CYS A 80 4.57 14.81 10.53
C CYS A 80 4.70 15.56 9.20
N HIS A 81 5.48 15.01 8.27
CA HIS A 81 5.62 15.60 6.94
C HIS A 81 4.27 15.66 6.24
N ALA A 82 3.55 14.55 6.19
CA ALA A 82 2.30 14.45 5.47
C ALA A 82 1.23 15.38 6.05
N VAL A 83 1.14 15.47 7.36
CA VAL A 83 0.16 16.32 8.04
C VAL A 83 0.52 17.79 7.86
N THR A 84 1.77 18.16 8.10
CA THR A 84 2.23 19.55 8.02
C THR A 84 2.08 20.13 6.62
N PHE A 85 2.41 19.34 5.59
CA PHE A 85 2.31 19.78 4.20
C PHE A 85 0.90 19.60 3.60
N GLY A 86 -0.03 19.03 4.36
CA GLY A 86 -1.42 18.90 3.91
C GLY A 86 -1.67 17.78 2.92
N TRP A 87 -0.75 16.82 2.81
CA TRP A 87 -0.94 15.68 1.90
C TRP A 87 -1.97 14.68 2.41
N ALA A 88 -2.03 14.52 3.74
CA ALA A 88 -2.99 13.63 4.38
C ALA A 88 -3.18 14.07 5.84
N THR A 89 -4.34 13.75 6.41
CA THR A 89 -4.57 13.97 7.85
C THR A 89 -4.00 12.80 8.63
N GLN A 90 -3.79 13.00 9.93
CA GLN A 90 -3.33 11.91 10.80
C GLN A 90 -4.30 10.73 10.78
N GLN A 91 -5.60 11.02 10.76
CA GLN A 91 -6.62 9.98 10.68
C GLN A 91 -6.51 9.19 9.38
N GLU A 92 -6.25 9.86 8.27
CA GLU A 92 -6.04 9.20 6.99
C GLU A 92 -4.80 8.31 7.03
N LEU A 93 -3.70 8.82 7.58
CA LEU A 93 -2.47 8.03 7.71
C LEU A 93 -2.67 6.78 8.57
N ASP A 94 -3.41 6.90 9.66
CA ASP A 94 -3.74 5.77 10.51
C ASP A 94 -4.55 4.72 9.75
N THR A 95 -5.46 5.17 8.90
CA THR A 95 -6.25 4.29 8.03
C THR A 95 -5.37 3.61 6.98
N LEU A 96 -4.45 4.35 6.36
CA LEU A 96 -3.51 3.77 5.40
C LEU A 96 -2.64 2.69 6.05
N ARG A 97 -2.17 2.97 7.26
CA ARG A 97 -1.37 2.01 8.03
C ARG A 97 -2.16 0.74 8.32
N LYS A 98 -3.39 0.89 8.77
CA LYS A 98 -4.29 -0.23 9.07
C LYS A 98 -4.54 -1.08 7.82
N TYR A 99 -4.86 -0.44 6.71
CA TYR A 99 -5.11 -1.15 5.45
C TYR A 99 -3.83 -1.79 4.92
N GLY A 100 -2.70 -1.11 5.03
CA GLY A 100 -1.42 -1.64 4.60
C GLY A 100 -1.10 -2.97 5.29
N TYR A 101 -1.19 -3.01 6.61
CA TYR A 101 -0.95 -4.24 7.35
C TYR A 101 -1.98 -5.33 7.03
N LYS A 102 -3.24 -4.96 6.86
CA LYS A 102 -4.29 -5.93 6.51
C LYS A 102 -4.04 -6.54 5.14
N VAL A 103 -3.70 -5.72 4.15
CA VAL A 103 -3.33 -6.20 2.81
C VAL A 103 -2.12 -7.10 2.90
N ASN A 104 -1.12 -6.72 3.69
CA ASN A 104 0.08 -7.52 3.86
C ASN A 104 -0.23 -8.90 4.40
N ASP A 105 -1.04 -8.99 5.45
CA ASP A 105 -1.41 -10.28 6.05
C ASP A 105 -2.09 -11.18 5.03
N LEU A 106 -3.00 -10.61 4.24
CA LEU A 106 -3.73 -11.38 3.22
C LEU A 106 -2.81 -11.86 2.10
N LEU A 107 -1.89 -11.00 1.64
CA LEU A 107 -0.98 -11.35 0.56
C LEU A 107 0.09 -12.34 1.02
N VAL A 108 0.60 -12.20 2.23
CA VAL A 108 1.57 -13.15 2.78
C VAL A 108 0.95 -14.54 2.82
N GLU A 109 -0.27 -14.66 3.31
CA GLU A 109 -0.99 -15.93 3.36
C GLU A 109 -1.25 -16.48 1.96
N TYR A 110 -1.70 -15.64 1.04
CA TYR A 110 -1.98 -16.01 -0.35
C TYR A 110 -0.74 -16.59 -1.04
N PHE A 111 0.39 -15.90 -0.92
CA PHE A 111 1.62 -16.35 -1.56
C PHE A 111 2.27 -17.55 -0.84
N LYS A 112 2.07 -17.65 0.47
CA LYS A 112 2.56 -18.79 1.25
C LYS A 112 1.91 -20.10 0.77
N GLU A 113 0.61 -20.07 0.49
CA GLU A 113 -0.12 -21.23 -0.05
C GLU A 113 0.46 -21.67 -1.41
N ARG A 114 1.08 -20.76 -2.14
CA ARG A 114 1.70 -21.01 -3.43
C ARG A 114 3.21 -21.21 -3.34
N LYS A 115 3.72 -21.35 -2.13
CA LYS A 115 5.15 -21.55 -1.83
C LYS A 115 6.01 -20.40 -2.37
N ILE A 116 5.46 -19.18 -2.33
CA ILE A 116 6.15 -17.95 -2.74
C ILE A 116 6.31 -17.07 -1.50
N ARG A 117 7.51 -16.49 -1.33
CA ARG A 117 7.82 -15.59 -0.23
C ARG A 117 7.58 -14.14 -0.69
N LEU A 118 6.72 -13.43 0.02
CA LEU A 118 6.48 -12.01 -0.27
C LEU A 118 7.54 -11.16 0.42
N VAL A 119 8.38 -10.51 -0.37
CA VAL A 119 9.47 -9.68 0.15
C VAL A 119 8.96 -8.30 0.53
N ASP A 120 8.41 -7.56 -0.43
CA ASP A 120 7.84 -6.24 -0.19
C ASP A 120 6.86 -5.88 -1.31
N PHE A 121 6.07 -4.85 -1.09
CA PHE A 121 5.18 -4.32 -2.11
C PHE A 121 4.81 -2.88 -1.77
N LYS A 122 4.34 -2.16 -2.79
CA LYS A 122 3.90 -0.78 -2.68
C LYS A 122 2.43 -0.68 -3.11
N ILE A 123 1.64 0.08 -2.36
CA ILE A 123 0.24 0.34 -2.70
C ILE A 123 -0.06 1.83 -2.56
N GLU A 124 -1.05 2.29 -3.31
CA GLU A 124 -1.52 3.66 -3.28
C GLU A 124 -2.99 3.68 -2.92
N PHE A 125 -3.41 4.76 -2.30
CA PHE A 125 -4.80 4.94 -1.86
C PHE A 125 -5.34 6.26 -2.40
N GLY A 126 -6.67 6.34 -2.43
CA GLY A 126 -7.36 7.55 -2.84
C GLY A 126 -8.58 7.80 -1.98
N ARG A 127 -9.17 9.00 -2.13
CA ARG A 127 -10.40 9.39 -1.46
C ARG A 127 -11.55 9.35 -2.44
N HIS A 128 -12.69 8.83 -1.97
CA HIS A 128 -13.93 8.84 -2.74
C HIS A 128 -15.07 9.06 -1.76
N LYS A 129 -15.75 10.21 -1.86
CA LYS A 129 -16.87 10.56 -0.98
C LYS A 129 -16.55 10.37 0.50
N GLY A 130 -15.35 10.79 0.92
CA GLY A 130 -14.93 10.71 2.31
C GLY A 130 -14.39 9.36 2.75
N GLU A 131 -14.35 8.38 1.86
CA GLU A 131 -13.79 7.06 2.17
C GLU A 131 -12.40 6.90 1.56
N ILE A 132 -11.57 6.13 2.26
CA ILE A 132 -10.24 5.75 1.77
C ILE A 132 -10.36 4.41 1.05
N LEU A 133 -9.92 4.38 -0.19
CA LEU A 133 -9.99 3.18 -1.02
C LEU A 133 -8.61 2.85 -1.60
N LEU A 134 -8.35 1.57 -1.78
CA LEU A 134 -7.16 1.13 -2.50
C LEU A 134 -7.28 1.62 -3.95
N GLY A 135 -6.37 2.50 -4.37
CA GLY A 135 -6.50 3.24 -5.61
C GLY A 135 -5.73 2.69 -6.79
N ASP A 136 -4.79 1.78 -6.56
CA ASP A 136 -3.94 1.28 -7.62
C ASP A 136 -3.62 -0.19 -7.37
N GLU A 137 -3.15 -0.86 -8.42
CA GLU A 137 -2.77 -2.25 -8.31
C GLU A 137 -1.54 -2.40 -7.42
N ILE A 138 -1.48 -3.53 -6.75
CA ILE A 138 -0.35 -3.88 -5.90
C ILE A 138 0.80 -4.33 -6.79
N SER A 139 1.94 -3.70 -6.62
CA SER A 139 3.14 -4.02 -7.40
C SER A 139 4.24 -4.62 -6.53
#